data_57e166d965935de91a2b6cb0ba85ad78
#
_entry.id   57e166d965935de91a2b6cb0ba85ad78
#
_cell.length_a   1.000
_cell.length_b   1.000
_cell.length_c   1.000
_cell.angle_alpha   90.00
_cell.angle_beta   90.00
_cell.angle_gamma   90.00
#
_symmetry.space_group_name_H-M   'P 1'
#
loop_
_entity.id
_entity.type
_entity.pdbx_description
1 polymer ?
#
loop_
_entity_poly.entity_id
_entity_poly.type
_entity_poly.pdbx_seq_one_letter_code
_entity_poly.pdbx_strand_id
1 'polypeptide(L)'
;MQNKSPLEITDNIFFENNEFDLTKVKSILSDTLNKADDGELYLESTKSESFSFDDGRMKNISYDSTKGFGLRAIAGEARGFAHSGEISESSLKRASETVKSVSKNYTGIMAPAPSHGTNKPLYTSLNPIEETSFNIKTELLEEIDNYARSLDSKVVQVSASISASYQAIQIIRADGERSAD
;
A
#
# COMPACT_ATOMS: atom_id res chain seq x y z
N MET A 1 -10.54 13.78 16.94
CA MET A 1 -9.28 13.27 16.38
C MET A 1 -8.90 14.14 15.21
N GLN A 2 -7.67 14.68 15.17
CA GLN A 2 -7.21 15.44 13.98
C GLN A 2 -7.15 14.46 12.80
N ASN A 3 -7.82 14.79 11.72
CA ASN A 3 -7.72 14.02 10.46
C ASN A 3 -6.29 14.19 9.93
N LYS A 4 -5.45 13.19 10.09
CA LYS A 4 -4.12 13.16 9.47
C LYS A 4 -4.27 13.17 7.96
N SER A 5 -3.42 13.88 7.26
CA SER A 5 -3.38 13.81 5.79
C SER A 5 -2.86 12.44 5.32
N PRO A 6 -3.20 11.99 4.09
CA PRO A 6 -2.64 10.75 3.53
C PRO A 6 -1.10 10.70 3.60
N LEU A 7 -0.42 11.82 3.36
CA LEU A 7 1.04 11.89 3.48
C LEU A 7 1.53 11.66 4.92
N GLU A 8 0.86 12.21 5.94
CA GLU A 8 1.22 11.97 7.34
C GLU A 8 1.00 10.51 7.75
N ILE A 9 -0.07 9.88 7.25
CA ILE A 9 -0.35 8.46 7.51
C ILE A 9 0.75 7.59 6.88
N THR A 10 1.07 7.81 5.61
CA THR A 10 2.07 7.02 4.91
C THR A 10 3.49 7.28 5.39
N ASP A 11 3.81 8.50 5.85
CA ASP A 11 5.09 8.81 6.50
C ASP A 11 5.28 7.99 7.78
N ASN A 12 4.24 7.89 8.62
CA ASN A 12 4.29 7.05 9.81
C ASN A 12 4.49 5.56 9.45
N ILE A 13 3.88 5.10 8.37
CA ILE A 13 3.98 3.70 7.95
C ILE A 13 5.37 3.36 7.39
N PHE A 14 5.96 4.27 6.63
CA PHE A 14 7.18 3.96 5.88
C PHE A 14 8.45 4.52 6.51
N PHE A 15 8.41 5.65 7.24
CA PHE A 15 9.62 6.37 7.65
C PHE A 15 9.77 6.58 9.17
N GLU A 16 8.71 6.66 9.97
CA GLU A 16 8.82 7.11 11.38
C GLU A 16 9.56 6.16 12.32
N ASN A 17 9.67 4.89 12.04
CA ASN A 17 10.27 3.93 12.99
C ASN A 17 11.43 3.13 12.39
N ASN A 18 12.04 3.60 11.30
CA ASN A 18 12.89 2.73 10.52
C ASN A 18 14.24 3.36 10.18
N GLU A 19 15.19 2.50 9.93
CA GLU A 19 16.45 2.80 9.24
C GLU A 19 16.24 3.36 7.81
N PHE A 20 14.97 3.48 7.37
CA PHE A 20 14.56 3.99 6.07
C PHE A 20 14.19 5.48 6.20
N ASP A 21 15.19 6.34 6.15
CA ASP A 21 15.06 7.78 6.31
C ASP A 21 14.64 8.49 5.02
N LEU A 22 13.61 9.33 5.08
CA LEU A 22 13.06 10.03 3.92
C LEU A 22 14.10 10.93 3.22
N THR A 23 15.00 11.56 3.97
CA THR A 23 16.04 12.43 3.40
C THR A 23 17.04 11.61 2.60
N LYS A 24 17.44 10.47 3.13
CA LYS A 24 18.33 9.52 2.42
C LYS A 24 17.63 8.93 1.20
N VAL A 25 16.37 8.55 1.31
CA VAL A 25 15.56 8.05 0.19
C VAL A 25 15.52 9.07 -0.94
N LYS A 26 15.22 10.34 -0.65
CA LYS A 26 15.23 11.42 -1.64
C LYS A 26 16.61 11.61 -2.28
N SER A 27 17.67 11.52 -1.51
CA SER A 27 19.05 11.62 -2.03
C SER A 27 19.38 10.47 -2.98
N ILE A 28 19.02 9.21 -2.63
CA ILE A 28 19.22 8.03 -3.49
C ILE A 28 18.40 8.17 -4.78
N LEU A 29 17.15 8.62 -4.70
CA LEU A 29 16.30 8.83 -5.87
C LEU A 29 16.86 9.90 -6.80
N SER A 30 17.25 11.05 -6.27
CA SER A 30 17.85 12.12 -7.04
C SER A 30 19.10 11.65 -7.79
N ASP A 31 19.98 10.88 -7.12
CA ASP A 31 21.16 10.32 -7.74
C ASP A 31 20.84 9.21 -8.77
N THR A 32 19.79 8.44 -8.54
CA THR A 32 19.36 7.36 -9.43
C THR A 32 18.76 7.88 -10.71
N LEU A 33 17.94 8.93 -10.61
CA LEU A 33 17.09 9.42 -11.68
C LEU A 33 17.59 10.71 -12.35
N ASN A 34 18.79 11.19 -11.99
CA ASN A 34 19.36 12.45 -12.46
C ASN A 34 19.57 12.55 -13.99
N LYS A 35 19.57 11.41 -14.68
CA LYS A 35 19.74 11.31 -16.14
C LYS A 35 18.51 10.72 -16.84
N ALA A 36 17.47 10.43 -16.10
CA ALA A 36 16.23 9.89 -16.64
C ALA A 36 15.25 10.99 -17.08
N ASP A 37 14.36 10.69 -17.98
CA ASP A 37 13.27 11.58 -18.39
C ASP A 37 12.11 11.56 -17.38
N ASP A 38 11.91 10.41 -16.72
CA ASP A 38 10.90 10.21 -15.68
C ASP A 38 11.31 9.08 -14.76
N GLY A 39 10.77 9.09 -13.56
CA GLY A 39 10.99 8.01 -12.60
C GLY A 39 10.41 8.30 -11.24
N GLU A 40 10.17 7.22 -10.52
CA GLU A 40 9.52 7.28 -9.21
C GLU A 40 9.86 6.08 -8.34
N LEU A 41 9.77 6.31 -7.05
CA LEU A 41 9.67 5.28 -6.04
C LEU A 41 8.20 5.14 -5.63
N TYR A 42 7.64 3.96 -5.82
CA TYR A 42 6.34 3.53 -5.34
C TYR A 42 6.52 2.72 -4.06
N LEU A 43 5.86 3.12 -2.99
CA LEU A 43 5.84 2.42 -1.71
C LEU A 43 4.41 1.93 -1.45
N GLU A 44 4.28 0.70 -0.99
CA GLU A 44 2.98 0.11 -0.67
C GLU A 44 3.02 -0.69 0.63
N SER A 45 1.95 -0.57 1.41
CA SER A 45 1.66 -1.42 2.56
C SER A 45 0.21 -1.86 2.47
N THR A 46 -0.01 -3.17 2.43
CA THR A 46 -1.35 -3.76 2.40
C THR A 46 -1.55 -4.64 3.61
N LYS A 47 -2.68 -4.48 4.28
CA LYS A 47 -3.17 -5.38 5.33
C LYS A 47 -4.50 -5.94 4.88
N SER A 48 -4.76 -7.21 5.13
CA SER A 48 -6.05 -7.83 4.86
C SER A 48 -6.43 -8.81 5.97
N GLU A 49 -7.72 -8.95 6.20
CA GLU A 49 -8.27 -9.94 7.10
C GLU A 49 -9.51 -10.60 6.48
N SER A 50 -9.77 -11.82 6.86
CA SER A 50 -10.96 -12.55 6.46
C SER A 50 -11.43 -13.47 7.57
N PHE A 51 -12.73 -13.49 7.79
CA PHE A 51 -13.44 -14.35 8.72
C PHE A 51 -14.45 -15.18 7.93
N SER A 52 -14.45 -16.48 8.12
CA SER A 52 -15.39 -17.41 7.49
C SER A 52 -16.13 -18.18 8.57
N PHE A 53 -17.45 -18.10 8.52
CA PHE A 53 -18.39 -18.72 9.44
C PHE A 53 -19.32 -19.67 8.66
N ASP A 54 -19.51 -20.87 9.15
CA ASP A 54 -20.35 -21.86 8.50
C ASP A 54 -21.00 -22.75 9.53
N ASP A 55 -22.32 -22.83 9.43
CA ASP A 55 -23.17 -23.69 10.24
C ASP A 55 -22.92 -23.56 11.76
N GLY A 56 -23.06 -22.33 12.26
CA GLY A 56 -22.92 -22.03 13.69
C GLY A 56 -21.49 -22.05 14.20
N ARG A 57 -20.46 -22.08 13.33
CA ARG A 57 -19.06 -22.19 13.76
C ARG A 57 -18.12 -21.31 12.93
N MET A 58 -17.16 -20.70 13.60
CA MET A 58 -16.02 -20.09 12.93
C MET A 58 -15.17 -21.18 12.27
N LYS A 59 -14.97 -21.08 10.95
CA LYS A 59 -14.18 -22.06 10.16
C LYS A 59 -12.77 -21.61 9.91
N ASN A 60 -12.60 -20.35 9.55
CA ASN A 60 -11.29 -19.81 9.24
C ASN A 60 -11.21 -18.34 9.60
N ILE A 61 -10.04 -17.95 10.08
CA ILE A 61 -9.66 -16.55 10.28
C ILE A 61 -8.28 -16.41 9.69
N SER A 62 -8.10 -15.45 8.79
CA SER A 62 -6.80 -15.12 8.22
C SER A 62 -6.51 -13.63 8.38
N TYR A 63 -5.25 -13.34 8.59
CA TYR A 63 -4.70 -11.99 8.56
C TYR A 63 -3.41 -12.03 7.77
N ASP A 64 -3.25 -11.10 6.84
CA ASP A 64 -2.03 -10.94 6.04
C ASP A 64 -1.58 -9.49 6.06
N SER A 65 -0.27 -9.28 6.03
CA SER A 65 0.35 -7.95 6.00
C SER A 65 1.59 -7.98 5.13
N THR A 66 1.56 -7.21 4.05
CA THR A 66 2.66 -7.10 3.11
C THR A 66 3.11 -5.65 2.98
N LYS A 67 4.41 -5.46 2.76
CA LYS A 67 5.00 -4.17 2.43
C LYS A 67 6.03 -4.35 1.34
N GLY A 68 6.22 -3.31 0.54
CA GLY A 68 7.25 -3.34 -0.47
C GLY A 68 7.41 -2.01 -1.20
N PHE A 69 8.36 -1.99 -2.11
CA PHE A 69 8.54 -0.85 -3.00
C PHE A 69 8.85 -1.31 -4.43
N GLY A 70 8.54 -0.44 -5.39
CA GLY A 70 8.99 -0.49 -6.78
C GLY A 70 9.70 0.81 -7.15
N LEU A 71 10.85 0.69 -7.80
CA LEU A 71 11.62 1.80 -8.35
C LEU A 71 11.62 1.72 -9.87
N ARG A 72 11.23 2.80 -10.53
CA ARG A 72 11.13 2.90 -11.98
C ARG A 72 11.97 4.06 -12.50
N ALA A 73 12.62 3.88 -13.66
CA ALA A 73 13.21 4.96 -14.45
C ALA A 73 12.88 4.78 -15.92
N ILE A 74 12.73 5.90 -16.63
CA ILE A 74 12.53 5.98 -18.08
C ILE A 74 13.65 6.83 -18.66
N ALA A 75 14.32 6.33 -19.69
CA ALA A 75 15.36 7.02 -20.41
C ALA A 75 15.16 6.79 -21.91
N GLY A 76 14.57 7.77 -22.62
CA GLY A 76 14.09 7.61 -23.98
C GLY A 76 13.03 6.51 -24.08
N GLU A 77 13.31 5.49 -24.87
CA GLU A 77 12.43 4.32 -25.00
C GLU A 77 12.77 3.19 -24.00
N ALA A 78 13.89 3.31 -23.28
CA ALA A 78 14.31 2.31 -22.31
C ALA A 78 13.59 2.52 -20.96
N ARG A 79 13.24 1.41 -20.30
CA ARG A 79 12.60 1.39 -19.00
C ARG A 79 13.37 0.46 -18.06
N GLY A 80 13.69 0.96 -16.87
CA GLY A 80 14.24 0.17 -15.78
C GLY A 80 13.23 0.05 -14.67
N PHE A 81 13.11 -1.15 -14.13
CA PHE A 81 12.26 -1.44 -12.99
C PHE A 81 12.93 -2.42 -12.05
N ALA A 82 12.88 -2.13 -10.77
CA ALA A 82 13.31 -3.03 -9.72
C ALA A 82 12.35 -2.92 -8.53
N HIS A 83 12.16 -3.99 -7.78
CA HIS A 83 11.28 -4.02 -6.62
C HIS A 83 11.85 -4.85 -5.48
N SER A 84 11.34 -4.64 -4.28
CA SER A 84 11.65 -5.45 -3.12
C SER A 84 10.48 -5.47 -2.13
N GLY A 85 10.25 -6.61 -1.48
CA GLY A 85 9.38 -6.74 -0.33
C GLY A 85 10.03 -6.23 0.98
N GLU A 86 11.34 -5.95 0.96
CA GLU A 86 12.06 -5.37 2.08
C GLU A 86 12.23 -3.87 1.89
N ILE A 87 11.62 -3.07 2.76
CA ILE A 87 11.76 -1.62 2.77
C ILE A 87 12.97 -1.26 3.65
N SER A 88 14.14 -1.16 3.03
CA SER A 88 15.39 -0.76 3.67
C SER A 88 16.25 0.07 2.73
N GLU A 89 17.16 0.88 3.29
CA GLU A 89 18.13 1.66 2.51
C GLU A 89 19.00 0.76 1.64
N SER A 90 19.41 -0.41 2.14
CA SER A 90 20.23 -1.37 1.41
C SER A 90 19.49 -1.96 0.20
N SER A 91 18.22 -2.32 0.36
CA SER A 91 17.37 -2.82 -0.72
C SER A 91 17.13 -1.75 -1.78
N LEU A 92 16.89 -0.49 -1.35
CA LEU A 92 16.72 0.63 -2.27
C LEU A 92 18.01 0.92 -3.07
N LYS A 93 19.18 0.84 -2.46
CA LYS A 93 20.47 0.99 -3.16
C LYS A 93 20.68 -0.10 -4.21
N ARG A 94 20.37 -1.36 -3.89
CA ARG A 94 20.43 -2.46 -4.89
C ARG A 94 19.48 -2.23 -6.06
N ALA A 95 18.25 -1.83 -5.77
CA ALA A 95 17.27 -1.48 -6.80
C ALA A 95 17.75 -0.30 -7.67
N SER A 96 18.34 0.73 -7.05
CA SER A 96 18.92 1.89 -7.70
C SER A 96 20.01 1.49 -8.71
N GLU A 97 20.95 0.62 -8.34
CA GLU A 97 22.00 0.12 -9.25
C GLU A 97 21.41 -0.58 -10.46
N THR A 98 20.37 -1.40 -10.26
CA THR A 98 19.66 -2.07 -11.35
C THR A 98 19.01 -1.07 -12.30
N VAL A 99 18.29 -0.11 -11.74
CA VAL A 99 17.53 0.87 -12.52
C VAL A 99 18.46 1.87 -13.25
N LYS A 100 19.57 2.29 -12.63
CA LYS A 100 20.58 3.17 -13.27
C LYS A 100 21.16 2.59 -14.57
N SER A 101 21.11 1.29 -14.76
CA SER A 101 21.67 0.66 -15.96
C SER A 101 21.00 1.15 -17.25
N VAL A 102 19.73 1.55 -17.22
CA VAL A 102 18.98 2.03 -18.40
C VAL A 102 19.36 3.43 -18.83
N SER A 103 19.83 4.27 -17.89
CA SER A 103 20.27 5.65 -18.17
C SER A 103 21.78 5.80 -18.34
N LYS A 104 22.53 4.68 -18.40
CA LYS A 104 24.02 4.68 -18.39
C LYS A 104 24.66 5.48 -19.51
N ASN A 105 24.15 5.78 -20.58
CA ASN A 105 24.69 6.62 -21.67
C ASN A 105 23.65 7.63 -22.17
N TYR A 106 22.70 7.95 -21.31
CA TYR A 106 21.59 8.82 -21.62
C TYR A 106 21.66 10.10 -20.79
N THR A 107 21.19 11.19 -21.34
CA THR A 107 21.00 12.45 -20.63
C THR A 107 19.61 12.95 -20.97
N GLY A 108 18.65 12.68 -20.10
CA GLY A 108 17.29 13.11 -20.23
C GLY A 108 17.01 14.42 -19.52
N ILE A 109 15.82 14.93 -19.79
CA ILE A 109 15.24 16.07 -19.07
C ILE A 109 13.99 15.55 -18.38
N MET A 110 13.98 15.64 -17.05
CA MET A 110 12.86 15.18 -16.23
C MET A 110 11.53 15.81 -16.69
N ALA A 111 10.55 14.97 -16.94
CA ALA A 111 9.20 15.41 -17.27
C ALA A 111 8.59 16.17 -16.08
N PRO A 112 7.84 17.27 -16.34
CA PRO A 112 7.18 17.99 -15.28
C PRO A 112 6.18 17.10 -14.53
N ALA A 113 6.03 17.35 -13.23
CA ALA A 113 5.04 16.66 -12.42
C ALA A 113 3.62 16.90 -12.97
N PRO A 114 2.72 15.92 -12.88
CA PRO A 114 1.32 16.12 -13.22
C PRO A 114 0.71 17.19 -12.31
N SER A 115 -0.32 17.88 -12.80
CA SER A 115 -1.02 18.90 -12.02
C SER A 115 -1.66 18.30 -10.76
N HIS A 116 -1.54 19.01 -9.64
CA HIS A 116 -2.19 18.60 -8.39
C HIS A 116 -3.72 18.58 -8.49
N GLY A 117 -4.36 17.76 -7.69
CA GLY A 117 -5.82 17.75 -7.52
C GLY A 117 -6.61 16.99 -8.58
N THR A 118 -5.96 16.15 -9.36
CA THR A 118 -6.62 15.29 -10.35
C THR A 118 -7.31 14.08 -9.73
N ASN A 119 -6.85 13.61 -8.55
CA ASN A 119 -7.45 12.50 -7.82
C ASN A 119 -8.59 12.97 -6.93
N LYS A 120 -9.70 12.26 -7.01
CA LYS A 120 -10.81 12.40 -6.05
C LYS A 120 -10.75 11.23 -5.08
N PRO A 121 -10.75 11.46 -3.76
CA PRO A 121 -10.80 10.36 -2.80
C PRO A 121 -12.11 9.59 -2.99
N LEU A 122 -12.00 8.29 -3.26
CA LEU A 122 -13.14 7.39 -3.43
C LEU A 122 -13.50 6.70 -2.12
N TYR A 123 -12.54 6.57 -1.22
CA TYR A 123 -12.66 5.86 0.05
C TYR A 123 -12.23 6.77 1.21
N THR A 124 -12.62 6.40 2.41
CA THR A 124 -12.17 7.07 3.63
C THR A 124 -10.78 6.57 4.03
N SER A 125 -10.03 7.38 4.78
CA SER A 125 -8.73 6.99 5.35
C SER A 125 -8.85 6.08 6.59
N LEU A 126 -10.08 5.64 6.94
CA LEU A 126 -10.32 4.78 8.09
C LEU A 126 -9.78 3.38 7.84
N ASN A 127 -9.10 2.83 8.83
CA ASN A 127 -8.59 1.46 8.76
C ASN A 127 -9.64 0.47 9.32
N PRO A 128 -10.41 -0.22 8.47
CA PRO A 128 -11.50 -1.08 8.92
C PRO A 128 -11.01 -2.29 9.75
N ILE A 129 -9.73 -2.63 9.64
CA ILE A 129 -9.10 -3.73 10.36
C ILE A 129 -8.87 -3.34 11.83
N GLU A 130 -8.37 -2.12 12.07
CA GLU A 130 -8.00 -1.67 13.41
C GLU A 130 -9.15 -1.01 14.17
N GLU A 131 -10.11 -0.39 13.47
CA GLU A 131 -11.23 0.32 14.11
C GLU A 131 -12.32 -0.60 14.65
N THR A 132 -12.49 -1.78 14.06
CA THR A 132 -13.50 -2.75 14.50
C THR A 132 -12.83 -3.93 15.19
N SER A 133 -13.19 -4.15 16.46
CA SER A 133 -12.59 -5.22 17.25
C SER A 133 -12.95 -6.61 16.70
N PHE A 134 -12.09 -7.57 16.95
CA PHE A 134 -12.29 -8.98 16.60
C PHE A 134 -13.65 -9.51 17.09
N ASN A 135 -14.01 -9.21 18.33
CA ASN A 135 -15.26 -9.72 18.92
C ASN A 135 -16.50 -9.20 18.18
N ILE A 136 -16.51 -7.92 17.80
CA ILE A 136 -17.64 -7.35 17.05
C ILE A 136 -17.82 -8.05 15.70
N LYS A 137 -16.71 -8.38 15.02
CA LYS A 137 -16.76 -9.08 13.73
C LYS A 137 -17.28 -10.51 13.87
N THR A 138 -16.88 -11.22 14.92
CA THR A 138 -17.35 -12.59 15.20
C THR A 138 -18.81 -12.60 15.65
N GLU A 139 -19.21 -11.69 16.54
CA GLU A 139 -20.60 -11.54 17.00
C GLU A 139 -21.55 -11.24 15.82
N LEU A 140 -21.14 -10.36 14.90
CA LEU A 140 -21.93 -10.07 13.71
C LEU A 140 -22.17 -11.32 12.83
N LEU A 141 -21.18 -12.18 12.66
CA LEU A 141 -21.34 -13.43 11.91
C LEU A 141 -22.28 -14.41 12.60
N GLU A 142 -22.21 -14.51 13.94
CA GLU A 142 -23.14 -15.30 14.74
C GLU A 142 -24.57 -14.75 14.66
N GLU A 143 -24.74 -13.43 14.72
CA GLU A 143 -26.03 -12.79 14.56
C GLU A 143 -26.64 -13.05 13.18
N ILE A 144 -25.83 -13.01 12.10
CA ILE A 144 -26.27 -13.35 10.75
C ILE A 144 -26.79 -14.78 10.66
N ASP A 145 -26.06 -15.76 11.21
CA ASP A 145 -26.48 -17.17 11.23
C ASP A 145 -27.79 -17.34 11.99
N ASN A 146 -27.88 -16.79 13.20
CA ASN A 146 -29.07 -16.87 14.04
C ASN A 146 -30.28 -16.19 13.37
N TYR A 147 -30.08 -15.01 12.78
CA TYR A 147 -31.15 -14.30 12.09
C TYR A 147 -31.66 -15.08 10.88
N ALA A 148 -30.77 -15.57 10.03
CA ALA A 148 -31.16 -16.37 8.86
C ALA A 148 -31.97 -17.61 9.24
N ARG A 149 -31.57 -18.34 10.29
CA ARG A 149 -32.29 -19.50 10.80
C ARG A 149 -33.66 -19.16 11.41
N SER A 150 -33.80 -17.96 11.94
CA SER A 150 -35.06 -17.50 12.52
C SER A 150 -36.14 -17.19 11.46
N LEU A 151 -35.75 -16.94 10.21
CA LEU A 151 -36.68 -16.58 9.13
C LEU A 151 -37.53 -17.75 8.63
N ASP A 152 -36.94 -18.95 8.54
CA ASP A 152 -37.69 -20.15 8.12
C ASP A 152 -36.99 -21.41 8.69
N SER A 153 -37.81 -22.32 9.24
CA SER A 153 -37.32 -23.61 9.75
C SER A 153 -36.67 -24.53 8.69
N LYS A 154 -36.85 -24.20 7.41
CA LYS A 154 -36.19 -24.88 6.29
C LYS A 154 -34.75 -24.44 6.06
N VAL A 155 -34.29 -23.37 6.72
CA VAL A 155 -32.89 -22.95 6.69
C VAL A 155 -32.07 -23.93 7.52
N VAL A 156 -31.39 -24.85 6.87
CA VAL A 156 -30.62 -25.93 7.52
C VAL A 156 -29.12 -25.64 7.60
N GLN A 157 -28.63 -24.72 6.75
CA GLN A 157 -27.22 -24.31 6.76
C GLN A 157 -27.11 -22.82 6.40
N VAL A 158 -26.21 -22.12 7.05
CA VAL A 158 -25.87 -20.73 6.78
C VAL A 158 -24.37 -20.59 6.69
N SER A 159 -23.89 -19.97 5.62
CA SER A 159 -22.48 -19.59 5.47
C SER A 159 -22.38 -18.08 5.32
N ALA A 160 -21.51 -17.46 6.09
CA ALA A 160 -21.25 -16.04 6.06
C ALA A 160 -19.75 -15.74 6.12
N SER A 161 -19.33 -14.62 5.54
CA SER A 161 -17.95 -14.18 5.62
C SER A 161 -17.85 -12.67 5.71
N ILE A 162 -16.83 -12.19 6.41
CA ILE A 162 -16.41 -10.79 6.43
C ILE A 162 -14.97 -10.74 5.94
N SER A 163 -14.68 -9.80 5.05
CA SER A 163 -13.31 -9.48 4.66
C SER A 163 -13.10 -7.98 4.66
N ALA A 164 -11.92 -7.55 5.05
CA ALA A 164 -11.49 -6.18 5.03
C ALA A 164 -10.07 -6.07 4.48
N SER A 165 -9.77 -4.97 3.79
CA SER A 165 -8.43 -4.63 3.38
C SER A 165 -8.16 -3.15 3.62
N TYR A 166 -6.92 -2.85 3.95
CA TYR A 166 -6.41 -1.50 4.08
C TYR A 166 -5.11 -1.41 3.31
N GLN A 167 -5.04 -0.47 2.37
CA GLN A 167 -3.88 -0.23 1.54
C GLN A 167 -3.41 1.21 1.74
N ALA A 168 -2.12 1.40 1.93
CA ALA A 168 -1.48 2.70 1.99
C ALA A 168 -0.40 2.77 0.91
N ILE A 169 -0.46 3.81 0.09
CA ILE A 169 0.44 4.01 -1.04
C ILE A 169 1.12 5.37 -0.90
N GLN A 170 2.42 5.40 -1.20
CA GLN A 170 3.13 6.66 -1.39
C GLN A 170 4.00 6.61 -2.64
N ILE A 171 3.95 7.66 -3.43
CA ILE A 171 4.80 7.85 -4.60
C ILE A 171 5.72 9.03 -4.34
N ILE A 172 7.02 8.82 -4.58
CA ILE A 172 8.05 9.86 -4.50
C ILE A 172 8.72 9.96 -5.86
N ARG A 173 8.54 11.09 -6.52
CA ARG A 173 9.14 11.38 -7.82
C ARG A 173 10.58 11.87 -7.68
N ALA A 174 11.32 11.84 -8.79
CA ALA A 174 12.70 12.32 -8.87
C ALA A 174 12.87 13.81 -8.56
N ASP A 175 11.84 14.64 -8.86
CA ASP A 175 11.80 16.06 -8.54
C ASP A 175 11.50 16.36 -7.06
N GLY A 176 11.24 15.32 -6.25
CA GLY A 176 10.91 15.41 -4.84
C GLY A 176 9.42 15.58 -4.54
N GLU A 177 8.58 15.70 -5.57
CA GLU A 177 7.11 15.68 -5.42
C GLU A 177 6.66 14.37 -4.80
N ARG A 178 5.66 14.46 -3.91
CA ARG A 178 5.12 13.33 -3.15
C ARG A 178 3.60 13.31 -3.21
N SER A 179 3.06 12.13 -3.48
CA SER A 179 1.63 11.88 -3.40
C SER A 179 1.37 10.62 -2.58
N ALA A 180 0.23 10.57 -1.90
CA ALA A 180 -0.18 9.45 -1.06
C ALA A 180 -1.69 9.24 -1.11
N ASP A 181 -2.08 7.98 -0.91
CA ASP A 181 -3.46 7.54 -0.78
C ASP A 181 -3.55 6.36 0.20
#